data_a5d96ec1ece77e084fd23d3b1508e2fc
#
_entry.id   a5d96ec1ece77e084fd23d3b1508e2fc
#
_cell.length_a   1.000
_cell.length_b   1.000
_cell.length_c   1.000
_cell.angle_alpha   90.00
_cell.angle_beta   90.00
_cell.angle_gamma   90.00
#
_symmetry.space_group_name_H-M   'P 1'
#
loop_
_entity.id
_entity.type
_entity.pdbx_description
1 polymer ?
#
loop_
_entity_poly.entity_id
_entity_poly.type
_entity_poly.pdbx_seq_one_letter_code
_entity_poly.pdbx_strand_id
1 'polypeptide(L)'
;MATVVRIPITNVYADGDYTGVIIVGAAKKPMNVLLDTGSSALALDGTKYTPDFANGDQSTNLAQTDSYGDQSSWTGAVIKSTLTVGSGTASATLTGGNVAVAYQASTDPSMFGKTDGILGLAYAPLDDAFQMPQDTSKHHFTSDEVRTGTKSDLVPYLTQLAGAGVTSDKISFYTRRSFVQVGAGDANDPLNKGWMIVGGGEESTDLYTGTFQSVKVLSDQWYCTNLKAVIVGSAAPIAARIHGPQGMPSNSIIDSGTNSLNLAPQLLTAILSKFPAAQKTLLSNAIHRGQLVPTAELNLAAWPTITFVLQGDAGDVKLDVPPSNYWQVNTQQAGSAAAAITPGQAGLAILGLPLMNGYFTIFDGEADGGKGVVKFATAKVS
;
A
#
# COMPACT_ATOMS: atom_id res chain seq x y z
N MET A 1 25.09 -12.89 4.08
CA MET A 1 24.25 -11.77 4.56
C MET A 1 23.10 -11.67 3.59
N ALA A 2 21.89 -11.48 4.09
CA ALA A 2 20.73 -11.22 3.23
C ALA A 2 20.97 -9.98 2.37
N THR A 3 20.49 -10.00 1.14
CA THR A 3 20.63 -8.88 0.20
C THR A 3 19.64 -7.78 0.56
N VAL A 4 20.10 -6.55 0.61
CA VAL A 4 19.25 -5.36 0.70
C VAL A 4 19.17 -4.70 -0.67
N VAL A 5 17.96 -4.47 -1.15
CA VAL A 5 17.71 -3.91 -2.49
C VAL A 5 16.92 -2.62 -2.36
N ARG A 6 17.48 -1.51 -2.86
CA ARG A 6 16.80 -0.21 -2.91
C ARG A 6 16.35 0.09 -4.34
N ILE A 7 15.05 0.29 -4.54
CA ILE A 7 14.48 0.61 -5.84
C ILE A 7 13.78 1.98 -5.82
N PRO A 8 13.91 2.77 -6.91
CA PRO A 8 13.15 4.01 -7.05
C PRO A 8 11.67 3.68 -7.27
N ILE A 9 10.80 4.46 -6.64
CA ILE A 9 9.35 4.36 -6.79
C ILE A 9 8.76 5.72 -7.14
N THR A 10 7.56 5.73 -7.73
CA THR A 10 6.87 6.96 -8.12
C THR A 10 5.36 6.78 -8.02
N ASN A 11 4.65 7.89 -7.73
CA ASN A 11 3.19 7.90 -7.63
C ASN A 11 2.45 8.37 -8.90
N VAL A 12 3.17 8.52 -10.02
CA VAL A 12 2.62 9.15 -11.24
C VAL A 12 1.72 8.20 -12.04
N TYR A 13 1.88 6.88 -11.87
CA TYR A 13 1.20 5.88 -12.70
C TYR A 13 -0.05 5.27 -12.05
N ALA A 14 -0.28 5.50 -10.77
CA ALA A 14 -1.38 4.90 -10.01
C ALA A 14 -2.18 5.95 -9.22
N ASP A 15 -2.46 7.08 -9.84
CA ASP A 15 -3.29 8.19 -9.32
C ASP A 15 -2.93 8.67 -7.90
N GLY A 16 -1.64 8.54 -7.54
CA GLY A 16 -1.10 8.95 -6.25
C GLY A 16 -0.49 7.82 -5.42
N ASP A 17 -0.88 6.58 -5.66
CA ASP A 17 -0.26 5.41 -5.06
C ASP A 17 1.08 5.11 -5.74
N TYR A 18 2.02 4.54 -4.98
CA TYR A 18 3.38 4.33 -5.48
C TYR A 18 3.50 3.05 -6.30
N THR A 19 4.26 3.16 -7.39
CA THR A 19 4.63 2.04 -8.25
C THR A 19 6.14 1.84 -8.26
N GLY A 20 6.55 0.58 -8.46
CA GLY A 20 7.93 0.20 -8.65
C GLY A 20 8.08 -0.81 -9.78
N VAL A 21 9.30 -0.96 -10.30
CA VAL A 21 9.57 -1.88 -11.38
C VAL A 21 10.11 -3.20 -10.83
N ILE A 22 9.45 -4.31 -11.20
CA ILE A 22 9.95 -5.67 -11.08
C ILE A 22 10.28 -6.22 -12.46
N ILE A 23 11.14 -7.21 -12.52
CA ILE A 23 11.54 -7.90 -13.76
C ILE A 23 10.96 -9.30 -13.73
N VAL A 24 10.26 -9.70 -14.80
CA VAL A 24 9.52 -10.96 -14.86
C VAL A 24 9.94 -11.79 -16.07
N GLY A 25 10.06 -13.10 -15.85
CA GLY A 25 10.32 -14.10 -16.86
C GLY A 25 11.75 -14.16 -17.38
N ALA A 26 12.04 -15.15 -18.22
CA ALA A 26 13.34 -15.34 -18.84
C ALA A 26 13.71 -14.18 -19.81
N ALA A 27 12.72 -13.58 -20.44
CA ALA A 27 12.90 -12.39 -21.28
C ALA A 27 13.22 -11.12 -20.48
N LYS A 28 13.23 -11.19 -19.13
CA LYS A 28 13.51 -10.07 -18.21
C LYS A 28 12.63 -8.85 -18.49
N LYS A 29 11.33 -9.10 -18.66
CA LYS A 29 10.37 -8.04 -18.96
C LYS A 29 10.19 -7.12 -17.75
N PRO A 30 10.44 -5.79 -17.86
CA PRO A 30 10.13 -4.86 -16.80
C PRO A 30 8.61 -4.66 -16.71
N MET A 31 8.07 -4.76 -15.48
CA MET A 31 6.67 -4.54 -15.16
C MET A 31 6.58 -3.48 -14.06
N ASN A 32 5.86 -2.39 -14.33
CA ASN A 32 5.62 -1.33 -13.36
C ASN A 32 4.38 -1.66 -12.55
N VAL A 33 4.55 -2.08 -11.30
CA VAL A 33 3.47 -2.59 -10.45
C VAL A 33 3.15 -1.65 -9.30
N LEU A 34 1.88 -1.57 -8.94
CA LEU A 34 1.43 -0.91 -7.70
C LEU A 34 2.02 -1.64 -6.49
N LEU A 35 2.47 -0.90 -5.47
CA LEU A 35 3.07 -1.44 -4.25
C LEU A 35 2.06 -1.36 -3.10
N ASP A 36 1.49 -2.50 -2.73
CA ASP A 36 0.28 -2.55 -1.90
C ASP A 36 0.45 -3.42 -0.65
N THR A 37 0.58 -2.79 0.52
CA THR A 37 0.57 -3.51 1.81
C THR A 37 -0.85 -3.86 2.30
N GLY A 38 -1.87 -3.52 1.53
CA GLY A 38 -3.27 -3.90 1.74
C GLY A 38 -3.69 -5.19 1.04
N SER A 39 -2.83 -5.79 0.19
CA SER A 39 -3.06 -7.08 -0.47
C SER A 39 -1.80 -7.95 -0.51
N SER A 40 -1.88 -9.20 -0.98
CA SER A 40 -0.77 -10.17 -0.90
C SER A 40 -0.39 -10.80 -2.23
N ALA A 41 -1.26 -10.80 -3.21
CA ALA A 41 -0.99 -11.41 -4.50
C ALA A 41 -0.08 -10.53 -5.38
N LEU A 42 0.87 -11.14 -6.08
CA LEU A 42 1.50 -10.52 -7.24
C LEU A 42 0.65 -10.85 -8.47
N ALA A 43 -0.07 -9.85 -8.99
CA ALA A 43 -0.91 -10.01 -10.19
C ALA A 43 -0.46 -9.06 -11.30
N LEU A 44 -0.32 -9.58 -12.50
CA LEU A 44 0.04 -8.84 -13.72
C LEU A 44 -1.14 -8.77 -14.68
N ASP A 45 -1.28 -7.64 -15.36
CA ASP A 45 -2.23 -7.44 -16.44
C ASP A 45 -1.87 -8.37 -17.61
N GLY A 46 -2.74 -9.35 -17.91
CA GLY A 46 -2.55 -10.32 -19.00
C GLY A 46 -2.54 -9.70 -20.40
N THR A 47 -2.97 -8.46 -20.55
CA THR A 47 -2.79 -7.72 -21.80
C THR A 47 -1.37 -7.18 -21.97
N LYS A 48 -0.63 -7.09 -20.87
CA LYS A 48 0.75 -6.55 -20.82
C LYS A 48 1.80 -7.64 -20.60
N TYR A 49 1.45 -8.74 -19.93
CA TYR A 49 2.35 -9.88 -19.73
C TYR A 49 1.74 -11.16 -20.31
N THR A 50 2.48 -11.80 -21.22
CA THR A 50 2.15 -13.12 -21.77
C THR A 50 3.19 -14.13 -21.28
N PRO A 51 2.79 -15.20 -20.57
CA PRO A 51 3.72 -16.23 -20.12
C PRO A 51 4.49 -16.90 -21.27
N ASP A 52 5.79 -17.11 -21.07
CA ASP A 52 6.66 -17.83 -22.01
C ASP A 52 6.99 -19.22 -21.46
N PHE A 53 6.05 -20.15 -21.67
CA PHE A 53 6.20 -21.53 -21.22
C PHE A 53 7.33 -22.30 -21.91
N ALA A 54 7.82 -21.82 -23.08
CA ALA A 54 8.95 -22.43 -23.77
C ALA A 54 10.29 -22.05 -23.12
N ASN A 55 10.36 -20.91 -22.43
CA ASN A 55 11.60 -20.36 -21.91
C ASN A 55 11.57 -20.12 -20.39
N GLY A 56 10.83 -20.89 -19.62
CA GLY A 56 11.00 -20.97 -18.17
C GLY A 56 9.81 -20.60 -17.31
N ASP A 57 8.76 -19.98 -17.86
CA ASP A 57 7.50 -19.90 -17.12
C ASP A 57 6.87 -21.29 -17.04
N GLN A 58 6.18 -21.57 -15.92
CA GLN A 58 5.55 -22.87 -15.73
C GLN A 58 4.06 -22.68 -15.42
N SER A 59 3.22 -23.40 -16.15
CA SER A 59 1.80 -23.48 -15.83
C SER A 59 1.59 -24.20 -14.50
N THR A 60 0.57 -23.76 -13.78
CA THR A 60 0.02 -24.47 -12.62
C THR A 60 -1.46 -24.75 -12.87
N ASN A 61 -2.09 -25.56 -12.00
CA ASN A 61 -3.55 -25.70 -12.00
C ASN A 61 -4.20 -24.75 -10.98
N LEU A 62 -3.52 -23.68 -10.60
CA LEU A 62 -4.03 -22.70 -9.65
C LEU A 62 -4.59 -21.48 -10.37
N ALA A 63 -5.69 -20.95 -9.88
CA ALA A 63 -6.23 -19.66 -10.27
C ALA A 63 -6.41 -18.79 -9.03
N GLN A 64 -6.39 -17.48 -9.23
CA GLN A 64 -6.70 -16.49 -8.21
C GLN A 64 -7.77 -15.53 -8.70
N THR A 65 -8.53 -14.99 -7.77
CA THR A 65 -9.46 -13.88 -7.99
C THR A 65 -9.46 -13.00 -6.76
N ASP A 66 -9.38 -11.71 -6.97
CA ASP A 66 -9.38 -10.73 -5.88
C ASP A 66 -10.29 -9.54 -6.20
N SER A 67 -10.73 -8.86 -5.15
CA SER A 67 -11.56 -7.65 -5.24
C SER A 67 -11.19 -6.67 -4.15
N TYR A 68 -11.09 -5.40 -4.51
CA TYR A 68 -10.59 -4.32 -3.67
C TYR A 68 -11.72 -3.44 -3.14
N GLY A 69 -11.37 -2.58 -2.18
CA GLY A 69 -12.33 -1.71 -1.50
C GLY A 69 -13.02 -0.67 -2.40
N ASP A 70 -12.43 -0.35 -3.54
CA ASP A 70 -12.98 0.50 -4.60
C ASP A 70 -13.88 -0.26 -5.60
N GLN A 71 -14.08 -1.57 -5.37
CA GLN A 71 -14.83 -2.50 -6.23
C GLN A 71 -14.08 -2.92 -7.50
N SER A 72 -12.82 -2.50 -7.68
CA SER A 72 -11.99 -3.10 -8.72
C SER A 72 -11.72 -4.59 -8.41
N SER A 73 -11.49 -5.38 -9.44
CA SER A 73 -11.29 -6.82 -9.29
C SER A 73 -10.53 -7.40 -10.48
N TRP A 74 -9.95 -8.57 -10.25
CA TRP A 74 -9.31 -9.35 -11.31
C TRP A 74 -9.48 -10.86 -11.07
N THR A 75 -9.30 -11.65 -12.13
CA THR A 75 -9.25 -13.11 -12.09
C THR A 75 -8.14 -13.57 -13.06
N GLY A 76 -7.29 -14.48 -12.62
CA GLY A 76 -6.13 -14.89 -13.39
C GLY A 76 -5.62 -16.28 -13.09
N ALA A 77 -4.79 -16.80 -14.01
CA ALA A 77 -4.04 -18.04 -13.84
C ALA A 77 -2.79 -17.78 -13.01
N VAL A 78 -2.50 -18.65 -12.04
CA VAL A 78 -1.21 -18.61 -11.34
C VAL A 78 -0.19 -19.39 -12.14
N ILE A 79 0.94 -18.78 -12.41
CA ILE A 79 2.11 -19.40 -13.03
C ILE A 79 3.30 -19.32 -12.06
N LYS A 80 4.33 -20.11 -12.33
CA LYS A 80 5.65 -19.93 -11.72
C LYS A 80 6.58 -19.27 -12.72
N SER A 81 7.25 -18.21 -12.30
CA SER A 81 8.17 -17.43 -13.14
C SER A 81 9.44 -17.03 -12.38
N THR A 82 10.44 -16.59 -13.11
CA THR A 82 11.60 -15.92 -12.49
C THR A 82 11.27 -14.45 -12.24
N LEU A 83 11.40 -14.02 -10.99
CA LEU A 83 11.07 -12.68 -10.54
C LEU A 83 12.33 -12.00 -9.99
N THR A 84 12.58 -10.77 -10.40
CA THR A 84 13.72 -9.98 -9.88
C THR A 84 13.26 -8.60 -9.47
N VAL A 85 13.65 -8.17 -8.27
CA VAL A 85 13.54 -6.79 -7.80
C VAL A 85 14.92 -6.15 -7.76
N GLY A 86 15.01 -4.88 -8.18
CA GLY A 86 16.29 -4.18 -8.32
C GLY A 86 17.02 -4.47 -9.63
N SER A 87 18.27 -4.03 -9.72
CA SER A 87 19.09 -4.18 -10.93
C SER A 87 20.58 -4.31 -10.62
N GLY A 88 21.35 -4.92 -11.53
CA GLY A 88 22.78 -5.10 -11.40
C GLY A 88 23.15 -5.90 -10.14
N THR A 89 24.14 -5.43 -9.40
CA THR A 89 24.62 -6.07 -8.15
C THR A 89 23.67 -5.85 -6.97
N ALA A 90 22.76 -4.87 -7.04
CA ALA A 90 21.74 -4.58 -6.04
C ALA A 90 20.39 -5.13 -6.51
N SER A 91 20.31 -6.45 -6.70
CA SER A 91 19.08 -7.14 -7.10
C SER A 91 18.87 -8.42 -6.31
N ALA A 92 17.61 -8.79 -6.12
CA ALA A 92 17.19 -10.06 -5.52
C ALA A 92 16.32 -10.80 -6.52
N THR A 93 16.67 -12.05 -6.81
CA THR A 93 16.00 -12.91 -7.80
C THR A 93 15.44 -14.15 -7.13
N LEU A 94 14.19 -14.47 -7.46
CA LEU A 94 13.48 -15.69 -7.09
C LEU A 94 13.16 -16.49 -8.35
N THR A 95 13.64 -17.72 -8.43
CA THR A 95 13.26 -18.65 -9.50
C THR A 95 12.02 -19.43 -9.08
N GLY A 96 11.02 -19.52 -9.94
CA GLY A 96 9.78 -20.23 -9.67
C GLY A 96 8.86 -19.56 -8.67
N GLY A 97 8.93 -18.22 -8.57
CA GLY A 97 7.98 -17.43 -7.79
C GLY A 97 6.58 -17.46 -8.38
N ASN A 98 5.56 -17.38 -7.53
CA ASN A 98 4.16 -17.37 -7.95
C ASN A 98 3.80 -15.99 -8.51
N VAL A 99 3.10 -15.99 -9.65
CA VAL A 99 2.55 -14.78 -10.30
C VAL A 99 1.18 -15.11 -10.84
N ALA A 100 0.18 -14.31 -10.50
CA ALA A 100 -1.10 -14.36 -11.18
C ALA A 100 -1.01 -13.55 -12.49
N VAL A 101 -1.48 -14.12 -13.58
CA VAL A 101 -1.64 -13.40 -14.86
C VAL A 101 -3.14 -13.22 -15.08
N ALA A 102 -3.63 -12.00 -14.89
CA ALA A 102 -5.03 -11.68 -14.95
C ALA A 102 -5.53 -11.71 -16.41
N TYR A 103 -6.41 -12.62 -16.72
CA TYR A 103 -7.10 -12.69 -18.01
C TYR A 103 -8.46 -11.98 -17.98
N GLN A 104 -8.96 -11.63 -16.81
CA GLN A 104 -10.13 -10.80 -16.58
C GLN A 104 -9.82 -9.78 -15.51
N ALA A 105 -10.12 -8.51 -15.78
CA ALA A 105 -9.98 -7.41 -14.84
C ALA A 105 -11.12 -6.41 -15.05
N SER A 106 -11.55 -5.73 -13.99
CA SER A 106 -12.54 -4.66 -14.08
C SER A 106 -11.99 -3.47 -14.87
N THR A 107 -12.87 -2.79 -15.59
CA THR A 107 -12.54 -1.63 -16.41
C THR A 107 -13.10 -0.33 -15.85
N ASP A 108 -14.13 -0.41 -14.98
CA ASP A 108 -14.74 0.72 -14.28
C ASP A 108 -15.20 0.27 -12.88
N PRO A 109 -14.47 0.58 -11.81
CA PRO A 109 -13.12 1.15 -11.83
C PRO A 109 -12.08 0.21 -12.48
N SER A 110 -11.07 0.80 -13.15
CA SER A 110 -10.02 0.02 -13.81
C SER A 110 -9.05 -0.56 -12.78
N MET A 111 -8.91 -1.88 -12.76
CA MET A 111 -8.04 -2.57 -11.81
C MET A 111 -6.57 -2.16 -11.95
N PHE A 112 -6.04 -2.14 -13.16
CA PHE A 112 -4.62 -1.87 -13.38
C PHE A 112 -4.34 -0.42 -13.83
N GLY A 113 -5.32 0.27 -14.43
CA GLY A 113 -5.15 1.64 -14.89
C GLY A 113 -3.94 1.81 -15.81
N LYS A 114 -2.97 2.60 -15.38
CA LYS A 114 -1.70 2.83 -16.10
C LYS A 114 -0.57 1.91 -15.61
N THR A 115 -0.81 1.08 -14.59
CA THR A 115 0.18 0.11 -14.07
C THR A 115 0.17 -1.17 -14.89
N ASP A 116 1.19 -1.99 -14.75
CA ASP A 116 1.29 -3.30 -15.41
C ASP A 116 0.80 -4.43 -14.48
N GLY A 117 0.46 -4.11 -13.25
CA GLY A 117 0.01 -5.06 -12.24
C GLY A 117 0.02 -4.48 -10.84
N ILE A 118 -0.16 -5.34 -9.86
CA ILE A 118 -0.08 -5.05 -8.43
C ILE A 118 0.88 -6.03 -7.76
N LEU A 119 1.72 -5.53 -6.87
CA LEU A 119 2.56 -6.31 -5.97
C LEU A 119 2.01 -6.20 -4.56
N GLY A 120 1.25 -7.21 -4.15
CA GLY A 120 0.76 -7.36 -2.79
C GLY A 120 1.91 -7.65 -1.83
N LEU A 121 1.91 -6.97 -0.70
CA LEU A 121 3.01 -6.92 0.26
C LEU A 121 2.54 -7.30 1.68
N ALA A 122 1.27 -7.73 1.83
CA ALA A 122 0.72 -8.25 3.07
C ALA A 122 1.03 -9.75 3.25
N TYR A 123 0.34 -10.42 4.15
CA TYR A 123 0.67 -11.77 4.63
C TYR A 123 0.01 -12.88 3.80
N ALA A 124 0.55 -14.08 3.90
CA ALA A 124 0.10 -15.26 3.18
C ALA A 124 -1.40 -15.62 3.32
N PRO A 125 -2.07 -15.45 4.47
CA PRO A 125 -3.50 -15.75 4.59
C PRO A 125 -4.42 -14.92 3.68
N LEU A 126 -3.90 -13.90 3.00
CA LEU A 126 -4.64 -13.13 1.98
C LEU A 126 -4.26 -13.50 0.55
N ASP A 127 -3.26 -14.36 0.35
CA ASP A 127 -2.80 -14.78 -0.99
C ASP A 127 -3.54 -16.06 -1.41
N ASP A 128 -4.87 -15.98 -1.46
CA ASP A 128 -5.78 -17.09 -1.75
C ASP A 128 -5.67 -17.54 -3.19
N ALA A 129 -5.24 -18.78 -3.41
CA ALA A 129 -5.34 -19.46 -4.71
C ALA A 129 -6.29 -20.66 -4.62
N PHE A 130 -6.77 -21.11 -5.75
CA PHE A 130 -7.73 -22.20 -5.84
C PHE A 130 -7.25 -23.24 -6.86
N GLN A 131 -7.19 -24.52 -6.44
CA GLN A 131 -6.88 -25.63 -7.32
C GLN A 131 -8.04 -25.87 -8.28
N MET A 132 -7.79 -25.74 -9.57
CA MET A 132 -8.79 -25.90 -10.62
C MET A 132 -8.70 -27.30 -11.27
N PRO A 133 -9.81 -27.81 -11.82
CA PRO A 133 -9.85 -29.13 -12.44
C PRO A 133 -9.15 -29.19 -13.80
N GLN A 134 -8.84 -28.03 -14.40
CA GLN A 134 -8.20 -27.93 -15.73
C GLN A 134 -6.99 -27.01 -15.66
N ASP A 135 -6.10 -27.14 -16.64
CA ASP A 135 -4.94 -26.28 -16.82
C ASP A 135 -5.37 -24.82 -17.03
N THR A 136 -5.07 -23.98 -16.04
CA THR A 136 -5.47 -22.57 -16.01
C THR A 136 -4.80 -21.71 -17.07
N SER A 137 -3.73 -22.20 -17.70
CA SER A 137 -3.09 -21.55 -18.84
C SER A 137 -3.86 -21.73 -20.14
N LYS A 138 -4.78 -22.67 -20.19
CA LYS A 138 -5.57 -23.03 -21.38
C LYS A 138 -7.06 -22.80 -21.21
N HIS A 139 -7.53 -22.69 -19.96
CA HIS A 139 -8.93 -22.47 -19.63
C HIS A 139 -9.08 -21.28 -18.67
N HIS A 140 -9.87 -20.29 -19.08
CA HIS A 140 -10.18 -19.13 -18.27
C HIS A 140 -11.46 -19.40 -17.48
N PHE A 141 -11.35 -19.40 -16.17
CA PHE A 141 -12.46 -19.55 -15.23
C PHE A 141 -13.00 -18.16 -14.85
N THR A 142 -14.29 -18.07 -14.63
CA THR A 142 -14.90 -16.88 -14.01
C THR A 142 -14.50 -16.79 -12.53
N SER A 143 -14.64 -15.61 -11.93
CA SER A 143 -14.40 -15.41 -10.50
C SER A 143 -15.19 -16.37 -9.61
N ASP A 144 -16.45 -16.63 -9.96
CA ASP A 144 -17.30 -17.56 -9.21
C ASP A 144 -16.83 -19.02 -9.35
N GLU A 145 -16.43 -19.44 -10.56
CA GLU A 145 -15.87 -20.77 -10.76
C GLU A 145 -14.55 -20.95 -10.01
N VAL A 146 -13.67 -19.95 -10.00
CA VAL A 146 -12.41 -20.00 -9.23
C VAL A 146 -12.70 -20.26 -7.75
N ARG A 147 -13.66 -19.58 -7.15
CA ARG A 147 -14.02 -19.76 -5.74
C ARG A 147 -14.64 -21.13 -5.41
N THR A 148 -15.03 -21.93 -6.41
CA THR A 148 -15.49 -23.32 -6.19
C THR A 148 -14.32 -24.31 -6.08
N GLY A 149 -13.10 -23.92 -6.44
CA GLY A 149 -11.90 -24.75 -6.34
C GLY A 149 -11.50 -25.05 -4.88
N THR A 150 -10.54 -25.96 -4.71
CA THR A 150 -9.98 -26.19 -3.39
C THR A 150 -9.01 -25.06 -3.04
N LYS A 151 -9.31 -24.32 -1.98
CA LYS A 151 -8.48 -23.22 -1.51
C LYS A 151 -7.08 -23.69 -1.09
N SER A 152 -6.07 -22.93 -1.45
CA SER A 152 -4.68 -23.08 -1.06
C SER A 152 -4.07 -21.68 -0.91
N ASP A 153 -3.49 -21.39 0.23
CA ASP A 153 -2.81 -20.10 0.44
C ASP A 153 -1.44 -20.16 -0.25
N LEU A 154 -1.12 -19.14 -1.03
CA LEU A 154 0.21 -18.96 -1.57
C LEU A 154 1.09 -18.18 -0.58
N VAL A 155 2.39 -18.22 -0.82
CA VAL A 155 3.33 -17.38 -0.08
C VAL A 155 3.60 -16.14 -0.94
N PRO A 156 3.42 -14.92 -0.41
CA PRO A 156 3.68 -13.68 -1.14
C PRO A 156 5.13 -13.60 -1.64
N TYR A 157 5.35 -12.91 -2.75
CA TYR A 157 6.65 -12.86 -3.45
C TYR A 157 7.83 -12.48 -2.54
N LEU A 158 7.68 -11.43 -1.73
CA LEU A 158 8.80 -10.99 -0.89
C LEU A 158 9.07 -11.95 0.28
N THR A 159 8.02 -12.56 0.83
CA THR A 159 8.19 -13.64 1.85
C THR A 159 8.83 -14.88 1.23
N GLN A 160 8.57 -15.20 -0.06
CA GLN A 160 9.29 -16.26 -0.76
C GLN A 160 10.80 -15.93 -0.91
N LEU A 161 11.15 -14.68 -1.23
CA LEU A 161 12.56 -14.23 -1.29
C LEU A 161 13.26 -14.42 0.07
N ALA A 162 12.58 -14.07 1.16
CA ALA A 162 13.09 -14.24 2.52
C ALA A 162 13.24 -15.73 2.89
N GLY A 163 12.23 -16.55 2.61
CA GLY A 163 12.26 -18.00 2.83
C GLY A 163 13.36 -18.71 2.03
N ALA A 164 13.71 -18.18 0.86
CA ALA A 164 14.85 -18.65 0.06
C ALA A 164 16.22 -18.13 0.56
N GLY A 165 16.24 -17.32 1.62
CA GLY A 165 17.47 -16.75 2.20
C GLY A 165 18.10 -15.65 1.30
N VAL A 166 17.36 -15.12 0.34
CA VAL A 166 17.85 -14.07 -0.56
C VAL A 166 17.81 -12.70 0.12
N THR A 167 16.71 -12.39 0.79
CA THR A 167 16.49 -11.15 1.57
C THR A 167 16.01 -11.47 2.98
N SER A 168 15.93 -10.49 3.88
CA SER A 168 15.10 -10.57 5.08
C SER A 168 13.63 -10.29 4.71
N ASP A 169 12.67 -10.74 5.55
CA ASP A 169 11.24 -10.44 5.37
C ASP A 169 10.91 -9.03 5.90
N LYS A 170 11.50 -8.04 5.25
CA LYS A 170 11.35 -6.62 5.55
C LYS A 170 11.11 -5.82 4.29
N ILE A 171 10.24 -4.84 4.39
CA ILE A 171 9.99 -3.87 3.33
C ILE A 171 9.95 -2.48 3.94
N SER A 172 10.64 -1.53 3.31
CA SER A 172 10.63 -0.16 3.80
C SER A 172 10.22 0.81 2.72
N PHE A 173 9.54 1.87 3.12
CA PHE A 173 9.06 2.93 2.25
C PHE A 173 9.56 4.30 2.68
N TYR A 174 10.00 5.07 1.70
CA TYR A 174 10.16 6.50 1.77
C TYR A 174 9.24 7.12 0.72
N THR A 175 8.12 7.65 1.16
CA THR A 175 7.12 8.31 0.32
C THR A 175 7.01 9.78 0.69
N ARG A 176 6.49 10.61 -0.21
CA ARG A 176 6.44 12.07 -0.01
C ARG A 176 5.06 12.67 -0.19
N ARG A 177 4.23 12.03 -1.01
CA ARG A 177 2.90 12.54 -1.37
C ARG A 177 1.92 11.40 -1.57
N SER A 178 0.64 11.73 -1.36
CA SER A 178 -0.48 10.81 -1.59
C SER A 178 -1.18 11.04 -2.93
N PHE A 179 -0.98 12.22 -3.54
CA PHE A 179 -1.49 12.57 -4.87
C PHE A 179 -0.36 13.13 -5.70
N VAL A 180 -0.46 12.97 -7.02
CA VAL A 180 0.55 13.45 -7.95
C VAL A 180 0.71 14.97 -7.81
N GLN A 181 1.94 15.44 -7.62
CA GLN A 181 2.30 16.84 -7.79
C GLN A 181 2.25 17.16 -9.27
N VAL A 182 1.30 17.99 -9.68
CA VAL A 182 1.20 18.42 -11.06
C VAL A 182 1.96 19.74 -11.29
N GLY A 183 2.66 19.85 -12.41
CA GLY A 183 3.48 20.98 -12.74
C GLY A 183 4.30 20.74 -14.01
N ALA A 184 5.46 21.35 -14.12
CA ALA A 184 6.35 21.18 -15.27
C ALA A 184 7.12 19.85 -15.18
N GLY A 185 6.53 18.74 -15.67
CA GLY A 185 7.18 17.42 -15.77
C GLY A 185 6.96 16.54 -14.55
N ASP A 186 5.70 16.16 -14.30
CA ASP A 186 5.24 15.42 -13.14
C ASP A 186 6.10 14.18 -12.80
N ALA A 187 6.53 13.41 -13.80
CA ALA A 187 7.38 12.24 -13.62
C ALA A 187 8.80 12.59 -13.11
N ASN A 188 9.23 13.82 -13.26
CA ASN A 188 10.55 14.30 -12.81
C ASN A 188 10.50 15.07 -11.49
N ASP A 189 9.30 15.46 -11.03
CA ASP A 189 9.15 16.19 -9.78
C ASP A 189 9.64 15.32 -8.60
N PRO A 190 10.58 15.82 -7.78
CA PRO A 190 11.09 15.08 -6.62
C PRO A 190 10.00 14.69 -5.63
N LEU A 191 8.90 15.45 -5.55
CA LEU A 191 7.77 15.15 -4.66
C LEU A 191 6.98 13.92 -5.11
N ASN A 192 7.07 13.54 -6.37
CA ASN A 192 6.42 12.34 -6.94
C ASN A 192 7.33 11.09 -6.86
N LYS A 193 8.51 11.21 -6.26
CA LYS A 193 9.50 10.13 -6.16
C LYS A 193 9.67 9.67 -4.72
N GLY A 194 10.01 8.41 -4.58
CA GLY A 194 10.31 7.78 -3.31
C GLY A 194 11.28 6.61 -3.47
N TRP A 195 11.40 5.84 -2.42
CA TRP A 195 12.21 4.62 -2.39
C TRP A 195 11.43 3.50 -1.72
N MET A 196 11.52 2.31 -2.29
CA MET A 196 11.23 1.05 -1.58
C MET A 196 12.53 0.31 -1.33
N ILE A 197 12.70 -0.22 -0.12
CA ILE A 197 13.82 -1.07 0.26
C ILE A 197 13.29 -2.46 0.58
N VAL A 198 13.83 -3.48 -0.07
CA VAL A 198 13.51 -4.89 0.17
C VAL A 198 14.63 -5.53 0.96
N GLY A 199 14.30 -6.24 2.03
CA GLY A 199 15.24 -6.96 2.86
C GLY A 199 15.96 -6.13 3.92
N GLY A 200 15.52 -4.87 4.17
CA GLY A 200 16.16 -3.98 5.14
C GLY A 200 15.42 -2.67 5.33
N GLY A 201 16.14 -1.65 5.77
CA GLY A 201 15.63 -0.29 5.95
C GLY A 201 16.39 0.49 7.02
N GLU A 202 16.72 -0.13 8.13
CA GLU A 202 17.41 0.53 9.25
C GLU A 202 18.79 1.11 8.85
N GLU A 203 19.44 0.53 7.85
CA GLU A 203 20.72 1.01 7.29
C GLU A 203 20.58 2.25 6.39
N SER A 204 19.37 2.57 5.92
CA SER A 204 19.09 3.70 5.01
C SER A 204 19.03 5.04 5.75
N THR A 205 20.07 5.35 6.53
CA THR A 205 20.13 6.53 7.41
C THR A 205 20.17 7.86 6.66
N ASP A 206 20.30 7.83 5.35
CA ASP A 206 20.12 8.99 4.46
C ASP A 206 18.66 9.40 4.30
N LEU A 207 17.69 8.51 4.59
CA LEU A 207 16.27 8.73 4.38
C LEU A 207 15.48 9.12 5.65
N TYR A 208 16.04 8.95 6.84
CA TYR A 208 15.35 9.23 8.09
C TYR A 208 16.24 9.87 9.16
N THR A 209 15.59 10.39 10.21
CA THR A 209 16.24 10.91 11.43
C THR A 209 15.56 10.35 12.68
N GLY A 210 16.28 10.39 13.81
CA GLY A 210 15.78 9.93 15.10
C GLY A 210 15.78 8.41 15.24
N THR A 211 14.98 7.91 16.17
CA THR A 211 14.81 6.48 16.48
C THR A 211 13.47 5.98 15.98
N PHE A 212 13.41 4.71 15.63
CA PHE A 212 12.15 4.07 15.25
C PHE A 212 11.22 3.91 16.44
N GLN A 213 9.94 4.17 16.21
CA GLN A 213 8.83 3.83 17.09
C GLN A 213 8.10 2.63 16.46
N SER A 214 7.88 1.57 17.23
CA SER A 214 7.27 0.33 16.75
C SER A 214 5.79 0.27 17.10
N VAL A 215 4.95 0.19 16.08
CA VAL A 215 3.52 -0.07 16.18
C VAL A 215 3.30 -1.57 16.10
N LYS A 216 2.51 -2.11 17.05
CA LYS A 216 2.22 -3.54 17.13
C LYS A 216 1.28 -3.98 16.01
N VAL A 217 1.63 -5.07 15.32
CA VAL A 217 0.73 -5.77 14.40
C VAL A 217 -0.04 -6.85 15.20
N LEU A 218 -1.36 -6.90 15.02
CA LEU A 218 -2.27 -7.76 15.79
C LEU A 218 -2.63 -9.06 15.07
N SER A 219 -2.48 -9.10 13.75
CA SER A 219 -2.88 -10.23 12.91
C SER A 219 -1.95 -10.31 11.70
N ASP A 220 -1.73 -11.52 11.23
CA ASP A 220 -0.96 -11.90 10.06
C ASP A 220 -1.79 -11.95 8.75
N GLN A 221 -2.82 -11.14 8.63
CA GLN A 221 -3.57 -10.93 7.40
C GLN A 221 -3.11 -9.64 6.71
N TRP A 222 -3.46 -8.51 7.29
CA TRP A 222 -2.92 -7.19 6.93
C TRP A 222 -1.96 -6.71 8.02
N TYR A 223 -1.31 -5.58 7.81
CA TYR A 223 -0.62 -4.88 8.89
C TYR A 223 -1.66 -4.24 9.82
N CYS A 224 -2.37 -5.14 10.50
CA CYS A 224 -3.47 -4.86 11.41
C CYS A 224 -2.97 -4.18 12.68
N THR A 225 -3.49 -3.00 13.00
CA THR A 225 -3.06 -2.21 14.17
C THR A 225 -4.25 -1.86 15.07
N ASN A 226 -3.98 -1.38 16.27
CA ASN A 226 -5.00 -0.87 17.19
C ASN A 226 -4.88 0.64 17.31
N LEU A 227 -5.78 1.35 16.68
CA LEU A 227 -5.96 2.79 16.84
C LEU A 227 -6.71 3.04 18.15
N LYS A 228 -6.07 3.70 19.12
CA LYS A 228 -6.63 4.02 20.42
C LYS A 228 -7.34 5.35 20.46
N ALA A 229 -6.73 6.37 19.84
CA ALA A 229 -7.27 7.72 19.83
C ALA A 229 -6.75 8.53 18.64
N VAL A 230 -7.44 9.64 18.34
CA VAL A 230 -7.00 10.68 17.42
C VAL A 230 -7.01 12.03 18.15
N ILE A 231 -5.97 12.85 17.93
CA ILE A 231 -5.86 14.21 18.49
C ILE A 231 -5.83 15.19 17.31
N VAL A 232 -6.57 16.28 17.39
CA VAL A 232 -6.56 17.36 16.40
C VAL A 232 -5.99 18.61 17.04
N GLY A 233 -4.80 19.01 16.64
CA GLY A 233 -4.06 20.13 17.25
C GLY A 233 -3.89 19.94 18.75
N SER A 234 -4.35 20.92 19.54
CA SER A 234 -4.32 20.89 21.01
C SER A 234 -5.63 20.38 21.65
N ALA A 235 -6.57 19.84 20.86
CA ALA A 235 -7.84 19.36 21.40
C ALA A 235 -7.66 18.10 22.25
N ALA A 236 -8.62 17.82 23.14
CA ALA A 236 -8.64 16.58 23.90
C ALA A 236 -8.73 15.37 22.95
N PRO A 237 -8.05 14.25 23.28
CA PRO A 237 -8.07 13.04 22.48
C PRO A 237 -9.49 12.52 22.23
N ILE A 238 -9.76 12.10 21.01
CA ILE A 238 -10.96 11.41 20.56
C ILE A 238 -10.67 9.92 20.68
N ALA A 239 -11.31 9.20 21.59
CA ALA A 239 -11.16 7.75 21.65
C ALA A 239 -11.67 7.11 20.33
N ALA A 240 -10.88 6.27 19.73
CA ALA A 240 -11.27 5.52 18.54
C ALA A 240 -12.20 4.37 18.92
N ARG A 241 -13.47 4.69 19.15
CA ARG A 241 -14.53 3.71 19.50
C ARG A 241 -15.06 3.05 18.25
N ILE A 242 -14.14 2.44 17.48
CA ILE A 242 -14.44 1.65 16.30
C ILE A 242 -14.00 0.22 16.56
N HIS A 243 -14.77 -0.73 16.08
CA HIS A 243 -14.48 -2.15 16.16
C HIS A 243 -14.35 -2.66 14.75
N GLY A 244 -13.26 -3.34 14.45
CA GLY A 244 -13.01 -3.91 13.12
C GLY A 244 -14.18 -4.76 12.63
N PRO A 245 -14.25 -5.00 11.31
CA PRO A 245 -15.22 -5.92 10.73
C PRO A 245 -15.20 -7.27 11.45
N GLN A 246 -16.31 -8.01 11.36
CA GLN A 246 -16.44 -9.32 12.03
C GLN A 246 -15.29 -10.24 11.59
N GLY A 247 -14.56 -10.79 12.57
CA GLY A 247 -13.42 -11.68 12.34
C GLY A 247 -12.06 -10.95 12.23
N MET A 248 -12.03 -9.61 12.18
CA MET A 248 -10.80 -8.82 12.16
C MET A 248 -10.42 -8.41 13.59
N PRO A 249 -9.23 -8.78 14.10
CA PRO A 249 -8.83 -8.49 15.49
C PRO A 249 -8.39 -7.04 15.71
N SER A 250 -8.49 -6.18 14.70
CA SER A 250 -8.02 -4.80 14.72
C SER A 250 -9.09 -3.83 14.23
N ASN A 251 -8.90 -2.55 14.53
CA ASN A 251 -9.75 -1.46 14.05
C ASN A 251 -9.03 -0.53 13.05
N SER A 252 -7.78 -0.84 12.71
CA SER A 252 -7.01 -0.08 11.74
C SER A 252 -5.97 -0.94 11.03
N ILE A 253 -5.59 -0.53 9.83
CA ILE A 253 -4.47 -1.10 9.05
C ILE A 253 -3.56 0.02 8.55
N ILE A 254 -2.27 -0.29 8.33
CA ILE A 254 -1.34 0.58 7.62
C ILE A 254 -1.23 0.07 6.20
N ASP A 255 -1.54 0.94 5.22
CA ASP A 255 -1.74 0.52 3.84
C ASP A 255 -1.08 1.47 2.84
N SER A 256 -0.07 0.97 2.10
CA SER A 256 0.64 1.74 1.07
C SER A 256 -0.13 1.83 -0.26
N GLY A 257 -1.13 0.98 -0.48
CA GLY A 257 -2.04 1.00 -1.63
C GLY A 257 -3.25 1.90 -1.44
N THR A 258 -3.27 2.75 -0.39
CA THR A 258 -4.32 3.71 -0.15
C THR A 258 -3.75 5.13 -0.09
N ASN A 259 -4.14 5.99 -1.03
CA ASN A 259 -3.66 7.38 -1.14
C ASN A 259 -4.37 8.37 -0.21
N SER A 260 -5.18 7.91 0.72
CA SER A 260 -5.92 8.74 1.68
C SER A 260 -5.90 8.16 3.10
N LEU A 261 -6.31 8.97 4.07
CA LEU A 261 -6.79 8.49 5.36
C LEU A 261 -8.25 8.08 5.19
N ASN A 262 -8.50 6.79 5.06
CA ASN A 262 -9.84 6.25 4.88
C ASN A 262 -10.43 5.93 6.27
N LEU A 263 -11.36 6.76 6.75
CA LEU A 263 -11.77 6.76 8.15
C LEU A 263 -13.24 6.35 8.32
N ALA A 264 -13.50 5.49 9.30
CA ALA A 264 -14.87 5.14 9.69
C ALA A 264 -15.71 6.41 9.88
N PRO A 265 -16.97 6.47 9.38
CA PRO A 265 -17.78 7.69 9.34
C PRO A 265 -17.95 8.37 10.70
N GLN A 266 -18.12 7.61 11.77
CA GLN A 266 -18.25 8.13 13.12
C GLN A 266 -16.94 8.77 13.64
N LEU A 267 -15.79 8.18 13.29
CA LEU A 267 -14.48 8.71 13.65
C LEU A 267 -14.19 9.99 12.86
N LEU A 268 -14.44 9.99 11.55
CA LEU A 268 -14.30 11.15 10.67
C LEU A 268 -15.16 12.33 11.18
N THR A 269 -16.42 12.08 11.52
CA THR A 269 -17.32 13.10 12.08
C THR A 269 -16.77 13.69 13.38
N ALA A 270 -16.24 12.85 14.26
CA ALA A 270 -15.65 13.28 15.52
C ALA A 270 -14.36 14.13 15.30
N ILE A 271 -13.51 13.71 14.36
CA ILE A 271 -12.31 14.47 13.96
C ILE A 271 -12.70 15.83 13.39
N LEU A 272 -13.62 15.89 12.43
CA LEU A 272 -14.10 17.15 11.83
C LEU A 272 -14.71 18.09 12.86
N SER A 273 -15.32 17.58 13.93
CA SER A 273 -15.89 18.40 14.99
C SER A 273 -14.85 19.20 15.78
N LYS A 274 -13.56 18.84 15.70
CA LYS A 274 -12.47 19.52 16.42
C LYS A 274 -11.81 20.63 15.62
N PHE A 275 -12.12 20.75 14.33
CA PHE A 275 -11.63 21.85 13.52
C PHE A 275 -12.43 23.14 13.76
N PRO A 276 -11.81 24.34 13.65
CA PRO A 276 -12.53 25.61 13.60
C PRO A 276 -13.63 25.58 12.52
N ALA A 277 -14.75 26.27 12.75
CA ALA A 277 -15.96 26.16 11.91
C ALA A 277 -15.70 26.37 10.40
N ALA A 278 -14.91 27.39 10.03
CA ALA A 278 -14.58 27.65 8.63
C ALA A 278 -13.73 26.53 8.03
N GLN A 279 -12.70 26.05 8.74
CA GLN A 279 -11.86 24.95 8.29
C GLN A 279 -12.65 23.63 8.19
N LYS A 280 -13.52 23.36 9.17
CA LYS A 280 -14.42 22.20 9.13
C LYS A 280 -15.28 22.20 7.87
N THR A 281 -15.90 23.34 7.54
CA THR A 281 -16.75 23.46 6.34
C THR A 281 -15.95 23.20 5.07
N LEU A 282 -14.78 23.82 4.95
CA LEU A 282 -13.92 23.67 3.78
C LEU A 282 -13.44 22.22 3.62
N LEU A 283 -12.91 21.62 4.70
CA LEU A 283 -12.42 20.24 4.69
C LEU A 283 -13.56 19.24 4.42
N SER A 284 -14.73 19.44 5.02
CA SER A 284 -15.90 18.58 4.80
C SER A 284 -16.37 18.62 3.32
N ASN A 285 -16.36 19.79 2.70
CA ASN A 285 -16.70 19.92 1.27
C ASN A 285 -15.66 19.21 0.37
N ALA A 286 -14.38 19.37 0.70
CA ALA A 286 -13.32 18.66 -0.03
C ALA A 286 -13.45 17.14 0.09
N ILE A 287 -13.73 16.62 1.30
CA ILE A 287 -13.87 15.19 1.57
C ILE A 287 -15.13 14.60 0.90
N HIS A 288 -16.29 15.21 1.11
CA HIS A 288 -17.57 14.59 0.71
C HIS A 288 -18.02 14.93 -0.70
N ARG A 289 -17.46 15.99 -1.31
CA ARG A 289 -17.85 16.46 -2.66
C ARG A 289 -16.70 16.43 -3.66
N GLY A 290 -15.48 16.03 -3.23
CA GLY A 290 -14.29 16.10 -4.08
C GLY A 290 -13.92 17.53 -4.48
N GLN A 291 -14.32 18.54 -3.71
CA GLN A 291 -14.10 19.94 -4.05
C GLN A 291 -12.61 20.27 -3.98
N LEU A 292 -12.05 20.70 -5.10
CA LEU A 292 -10.72 21.31 -5.11
C LEU A 292 -10.78 22.72 -4.50
N VAL A 293 -9.75 23.05 -3.73
CA VAL A 293 -9.59 24.35 -3.08
C VAL A 293 -8.42 25.09 -3.72
N PRO A 294 -8.56 26.37 -4.12
CA PRO A 294 -7.42 27.17 -4.57
C PRO A 294 -6.32 27.19 -3.50
N THR A 295 -5.10 26.85 -3.86
CA THR A 295 -3.97 26.81 -2.91
C THR A 295 -3.77 28.16 -2.20
N ALA A 296 -4.07 29.28 -2.89
CA ALA A 296 -3.99 30.63 -2.33
C ALA A 296 -4.96 30.87 -1.17
N GLU A 297 -6.03 30.09 -1.05
CA GLU A 297 -7.01 30.16 0.04
C GLU A 297 -6.62 29.28 1.25
N LEU A 298 -5.62 28.39 1.08
CA LEU A 298 -5.15 27.47 2.11
C LEU A 298 -3.90 28.02 2.81
N ASN A 299 -4.09 28.62 3.96
CA ASN A 299 -2.98 28.90 4.88
C ASN A 299 -2.70 27.64 5.71
N LEU A 300 -1.94 26.69 5.17
CA LEU A 300 -1.66 25.41 5.83
C LEU A 300 -1.05 25.56 7.23
N ALA A 301 -0.30 26.61 7.50
CA ALA A 301 0.27 26.88 8.83
C ALA A 301 -0.79 27.14 9.92
N ALA A 302 -2.01 27.50 9.52
CA ALA A 302 -3.13 27.71 10.44
C ALA A 302 -3.97 26.43 10.65
N TRP A 303 -3.70 25.35 9.94
CA TRP A 303 -4.43 24.08 10.07
C TRP A 303 -3.83 23.21 11.17
N PRO A 304 -4.64 22.49 11.96
CA PRO A 304 -4.12 21.62 13.00
C PRO A 304 -3.49 20.34 12.43
N THR A 305 -2.44 19.86 13.08
CA THR A 305 -1.95 18.49 12.89
C THR A 305 -2.99 17.48 13.38
N ILE A 306 -3.14 16.37 12.68
CA ILE A 306 -3.92 15.20 13.13
C ILE A 306 -2.92 14.18 13.65
N THR A 307 -3.01 13.81 14.94
CA THR A 307 -2.13 12.80 15.55
C THR A 307 -2.90 11.50 15.77
N PHE A 308 -2.45 10.41 15.20
CA PHE A 308 -2.97 9.07 15.44
C PHE A 308 -2.20 8.42 16.59
N VAL A 309 -2.93 7.89 17.59
CA VAL A 309 -2.36 7.20 18.75
C VAL A 309 -2.60 5.72 18.58
N LEU A 310 -1.55 4.98 18.27
CA LEU A 310 -1.58 3.55 17.98
C LEU A 310 -0.93 2.75 19.13
N GLN A 311 -1.34 1.51 19.29
CA GLN A 311 -0.72 0.60 20.25
C GLN A 311 0.69 0.22 19.75
N GLY A 312 1.70 0.48 20.56
CA GLY A 312 3.06 -0.01 20.33
C GLY A 312 3.44 -1.13 21.30
N ASP A 313 4.67 -1.65 21.16
CA ASP A 313 5.17 -2.72 22.01
C ASP A 313 5.51 -2.23 23.43
N ALA A 314 6.09 -1.04 23.56
CA ALA A 314 6.53 -0.45 24.82
C ALA A 314 5.60 0.66 25.34
N GLY A 315 4.43 0.84 24.75
CA GLY A 315 3.49 1.91 25.05
C GLY A 315 2.83 2.46 23.79
N ASP A 316 2.07 3.55 23.94
CA ASP A 316 1.38 4.16 22.81
C ASP A 316 2.35 4.92 21.91
N VAL A 317 2.22 4.74 20.61
CA VAL A 317 2.95 5.45 19.56
C VAL A 317 2.07 6.57 19.00
N LYS A 318 2.60 7.77 18.94
CA LYS A 318 1.93 8.95 18.37
C LYS A 318 2.54 9.28 17.03
N LEU A 319 1.72 9.23 15.99
CA LEU A 319 2.11 9.54 14.63
C LEU A 319 1.37 10.77 14.13
N ASP A 320 2.12 11.81 13.80
CA ASP A 320 1.61 13.10 13.37
C ASP A 320 1.40 13.12 11.86
N VAL A 321 0.23 13.58 11.44
CA VAL A 321 -0.10 13.89 10.05
C VAL A 321 -0.27 15.42 9.96
N PRO A 322 0.78 16.14 9.52
CA PRO A 322 0.73 17.58 9.37
C PRO A 322 -0.23 18.00 8.25
N PRO A 323 -0.66 19.27 8.21
CA PRO A 323 -1.57 19.77 7.18
C PRO A 323 -1.12 19.51 5.75
N SER A 324 0.20 19.55 5.48
CA SER A 324 0.76 19.26 4.17
C SER A 324 0.56 17.81 3.70
N ASN A 325 0.27 16.87 4.61
CA ASN A 325 0.06 15.48 4.28
C ASN A 325 -1.42 15.15 4.00
N TYR A 326 -2.36 15.81 4.70
CA TYR A 326 -3.78 15.60 4.44
C TYR A 326 -4.41 16.66 3.50
N TRP A 327 -3.73 17.79 3.24
CA TRP A 327 -3.99 18.70 2.15
C TRP A 327 -2.90 18.57 1.10
N GLN A 328 -3.21 18.01 -0.06
CA GLN A 328 -2.27 17.83 -1.15
C GLN A 328 -2.40 19.01 -2.12
N VAL A 329 -1.43 19.94 -2.05
CA VAL A 329 -1.40 21.12 -2.93
C VAL A 329 -0.84 20.78 -4.31
N ASN A 330 -1.20 21.56 -5.33
CA ASN A 330 -0.83 21.32 -6.73
C ASN A 330 -1.16 19.89 -7.19
N THR A 331 -2.37 19.43 -6.90
CA THR A 331 -2.86 18.13 -7.37
C THR A 331 -4.07 18.29 -8.28
N GLN A 332 -4.22 17.38 -9.24
CA GLN A 332 -5.18 17.40 -10.34
C GLN A 332 -4.97 18.60 -11.30
N GLN A 333 -4.77 19.80 -10.78
CA GLN A 333 -4.34 20.98 -11.53
C GLN A 333 -3.42 21.86 -10.67
N ALA A 334 -2.50 22.58 -11.33
CA ALA A 334 -1.61 23.52 -10.64
C ALA A 334 -2.42 24.63 -9.95
N GLY A 335 -2.03 25.00 -8.73
CA GLY A 335 -2.73 26.01 -7.93
C GLY A 335 -3.97 25.50 -7.19
N SER A 336 -4.31 24.23 -7.28
CA SER A 336 -5.41 23.59 -6.54
C SER A 336 -4.89 22.63 -5.47
N ALA A 337 -5.69 22.38 -4.45
CA ALA A 337 -5.45 21.41 -3.42
C ALA A 337 -6.65 20.49 -3.23
N ALA A 338 -6.38 19.23 -2.89
CA ALA A 338 -7.39 18.24 -2.53
C ALA A 338 -7.12 17.68 -1.12
N ALA A 339 -8.18 17.25 -0.45
CA ALA A 339 -8.07 16.56 0.84
C ALA A 339 -7.75 15.07 0.63
N ALA A 340 -6.67 14.58 1.24
CA ALA A 340 -6.32 13.16 1.27
C ALA A 340 -6.92 12.46 2.50
N ILE A 341 -8.20 12.67 2.71
CA ILE A 341 -9.05 12.02 3.72
C ILE A 341 -10.34 11.62 3.04
N THR A 342 -10.79 10.39 3.26
CA THR A 342 -12.03 9.85 2.67
C THR A 342 -12.89 9.17 3.73
N PRO A 343 -14.25 9.17 3.56
CA PRO A 343 -15.10 8.29 4.34
C PRO A 343 -14.81 6.83 4.01
N GLY A 344 -14.62 6.01 5.04
CA GLY A 344 -14.33 4.59 4.91
C GLY A 344 -15.46 3.68 5.37
N GLN A 345 -15.13 2.41 5.56
CA GLN A 345 -16.04 1.41 6.11
C GLN A 345 -16.33 1.69 7.59
N ALA A 346 -17.54 1.32 8.03
CA ALA A 346 -17.85 1.35 9.46
C ALA A 346 -16.92 0.40 10.23
N GLY A 347 -16.30 0.90 11.29
CA GLY A 347 -15.46 0.10 12.18
C GLY A 347 -13.98 -0.01 11.80
N LEU A 348 -13.56 0.46 10.63
CA LEU A 348 -12.17 0.38 10.19
C LEU A 348 -11.59 1.76 9.86
N ALA A 349 -10.31 1.95 10.21
CA ALA A 349 -9.49 3.05 9.73
C ALA A 349 -8.36 2.49 8.86
N ILE A 350 -8.30 2.87 7.58
CA ILE A 350 -7.16 2.58 6.72
C ILE A 350 -6.25 3.80 6.75
N LEU A 351 -5.08 3.63 7.34
CA LEU A 351 -4.08 4.68 7.50
C LEU A 351 -3.09 4.58 6.34
N GLY A 352 -3.44 5.25 5.26
CA GLY A 352 -2.70 5.20 4.00
C GLY A 352 -1.51 6.16 3.93
N LEU A 353 -1.12 6.48 2.71
CA LEU A 353 0.05 7.32 2.40
C LEU A 353 0.12 8.65 3.17
N PRO A 354 -0.99 9.38 3.47
CA PRO A 354 -0.86 10.61 4.24
C PRO A 354 -0.23 10.42 5.62
N LEU A 355 -0.42 9.25 6.26
CA LEU A 355 0.32 8.90 7.49
C LEU A 355 1.78 8.63 7.18
N MET A 356 2.06 7.81 6.15
CA MET A 356 3.40 7.35 5.82
C MET A 356 4.32 8.47 5.30
N ASN A 357 3.78 9.47 4.60
CA ASN A 357 4.56 10.56 3.97
C ASN A 357 5.38 11.42 4.94
N GLY A 358 5.09 11.39 6.23
CA GLY A 358 5.90 12.06 7.26
C GLY A 358 7.01 11.20 7.83
N TYR A 359 7.08 9.93 7.43
CA TYR A 359 7.94 8.92 8.04
C TYR A 359 8.66 8.08 6.98
N PHE A 360 9.81 7.57 7.39
CA PHE A 360 10.39 6.38 6.82
C PHE A 360 9.78 5.19 7.55
N THR A 361 9.05 4.35 6.81
CA THR A 361 8.23 3.29 7.38
C THR A 361 8.86 1.93 7.05
N ILE A 362 9.03 1.06 8.05
CA ILE A 362 9.51 -0.32 7.86
C ILE A 362 8.41 -1.28 8.29
N PHE A 363 8.00 -2.15 7.41
CA PHE A 363 7.17 -3.32 7.65
C PHE A 363 8.11 -4.50 7.90
N ASP A 364 8.25 -4.92 9.14
CA ASP A 364 9.20 -5.96 9.58
C ASP A 364 8.42 -7.24 9.91
N GLY A 365 8.32 -8.16 8.94
CA GLY A 365 7.59 -9.42 9.08
C GLY A 365 8.26 -10.43 9.98
N GLU A 366 9.57 -10.28 10.30
CA GLU A 366 10.30 -11.20 11.15
C GLU A 366 10.08 -10.95 12.65
N ALA A 367 9.66 -9.73 13.00
CA ALA A 367 9.46 -9.32 14.39
C ALA A 367 8.26 -10.02 15.04
N ASP A 368 8.18 -9.98 16.38
CA ASP A 368 7.09 -10.54 17.23
C ASP A 368 6.69 -11.97 16.84
N GLY A 369 7.69 -12.83 16.57
CA GLY A 369 7.47 -14.24 16.23
C GLY A 369 6.80 -14.47 14.89
N GLY A 370 6.97 -13.56 13.93
CA GLY A 370 6.43 -13.64 12.58
C GLY A 370 5.09 -12.93 12.39
N LYS A 371 4.54 -12.30 13.43
CA LYS A 371 3.37 -11.40 13.29
C LYS A 371 3.76 -10.05 12.71
N GLY A 372 5.00 -9.65 12.98
CA GLY A 372 5.56 -8.41 12.50
C GLY A 372 5.29 -7.19 13.38
N VAL A 373 5.95 -6.11 13.02
CA VAL A 373 5.74 -4.75 13.55
C VAL A 373 5.84 -3.76 12.40
N VAL A 374 5.20 -2.59 12.54
CA VAL A 374 5.44 -1.46 11.64
C VAL A 374 6.24 -0.40 12.39
N LYS A 375 7.43 -0.07 11.88
CA LYS A 375 8.35 0.89 12.51
C LYS A 375 8.30 2.22 11.76
N PHE A 376 8.29 3.31 12.50
CA PHE A 376 8.25 4.66 11.97
C PHE A 376 9.40 5.49 12.52
N ALA A 377 10.19 6.11 11.66
CA ALA A 377 11.16 7.16 12.00
C ALA A 377 10.86 8.41 11.16
N THR A 378 11.15 9.59 11.67
CA THR A 378 10.87 10.83 10.93
C THR A 378 11.63 10.84 9.60
N ALA A 379 10.91 11.01 8.50
CA ALA A 379 11.51 11.11 7.17
C ALA A 379 12.40 12.35 7.05
N LYS A 380 13.55 12.23 6.40
CA LYS A 380 14.35 13.40 6.02
C LYS A 380 13.67 14.13 4.85
N VAL A 381 13.47 15.41 5.02
CA VAL A 381 13.09 16.30 3.94
C VAL A 381 14.36 16.60 3.13
N SER A 382 14.49 15.98 1.96
CA SER A 382 15.59 16.25 1.01
C SER A 382 15.16 17.29 -0.03
#